data_663e9f0c9af9ee94bcf6684e2451aa47
#
_entry.id   663e9f0c9af9ee94bcf6684e2451aa47
#
_cell.length_a   1.000
_cell.length_b   1.000
_cell.length_c   1.000
_cell.angle_alpha   90.00
_cell.angle_beta   90.00
_cell.angle_gamma   90.00
#
_symmetry.space_group_name_H-M   'P 1'
#
loop_
_entity.id
_entity.type
_entity.pdbx_description
1 polymer ?
#
loop_
_entity_poly.entity_id
_entity_poly.type
_entity_poly.pdbx_seq_one_letter_code
_entity_poly.pdbx_strand_id
1 'polypeptide(L)' 'RAYKGSFNVRISPELHKQAVVAAMSHNMTLNSFVESSIAQAVHAGA' A
#
# COMPACT_ATOMS: atom_id res chain seq x y z
N ARG A 1 12.59 17.78 -8.23
CA ARG A 1 11.47 17.29 -7.43
C ARG A 1 11.96 16.44 -6.28
N ALA A 2 11.40 16.66 -5.12
CA ALA A 2 11.80 15.94 -3.91
C ALA A 2 10.92 14.72 -3.68
N TYR A 3 11.53 13.64 -3.25
CA TYR A 3 10.83 12.42 -2.89
C TYR A 3 10.91 12.25 -1.38
N LYS A 4 9.82 12.59 -0.69
CA LYS A 4 9.85 12.70 0.77
C LYS A 4 9.38 11.44 1.48
N GLY A 5 8.97 10.44 0.73
CA GLY A 5 8.52 9.20 1.33
C GLY A 5 7.06 9.21 1.79
N SER A 6 6.33 10.27 1.47
CA SER A 6 4.90 10.28 1.77
C SER A 6 4.15 10.83 0.57
N PHE A 7 2.94 10.28 0.35
CA PHE A 7 2.10 10.72 -0.74
C PHE A 7 0.68 10.26 -0.47
N ASN A 8 -0.26 10.88 -1.17
CA ASN A 8 -1.67 10.56 -1.01
C ASN A 8 -2.15 9.74 -2.19
N VAL A 9 -2.92 8.70 -1.89
CA VAL A 9 -3.49 7.82 -2.90
C VAL A 9 -5.01 7.81 -2.75
N ARG A 10 -5.70 8.00 -3.86
CA ARG A 10 -7.16 7.93 -3.87
C ARG A 10 -7.58 6.61 -4.49
N ILE A 11 -8.26 5.81 -3.70
CA ILE A 11 -8.76 4.52 -4.14
C ILE A 11 -10.23 4.42 -3.77
N SER A 12 -10.92 3.45 -4.35
CA SER A 12 -12.32 3.25 -4.02
C SER A 12 -12.47 2.83 -2.56
N PRO A 13 -13.60 3.17 -1.92
CA PRO A 13 -13.81 2.74 -0.55
C PRO A 13 -13.75 1.22 -0.38
N GLU A 14 -14.23 0.49 -1.37
CA GLU A 14 -14.19 -0.96 -1.31
C GLU A 14 -12.77 -1.50 -1.33
N LEU A 15 -11.94 -0.94 -2.20
CA LEU A 15 -10.53 -1.34 -2.26
C LEU A 15 -9.81 -0.98 -0.96
N HIS A 16 -10.13 0.17 -0.41
CA HIS A 16 -9.55 0.60 0.87
C HIS A 16 -9.89 -0.43 1.96
N LYS A 17 -11.16 -0.86 2.01
CA LYS A 17 -11.58 -1.84 2.99
C LYS A 17 -10.83 -3.15 2.82
N GLN A 18 -10.69 -3.60 1.58
CA GLN A 18 -9.97 -4.83 1.29
C GLN A 18 -8.50 -4.73 1.71
N ALA A 19 -7.91 -3.57 1.49
CA ALA A 19 -6.51 -3.37 1.89
C ALA A 19 -6.35 -3.43 3.41
N VAL A 20 -7.29 -2.84 4.14
CA VAL A 20 -7.25 -2.87 5.60
C VAL A 20 -7.38 -4.31 6.10
N VAL A 21 -8.32 -5.06 5.54
CA VAL A 21 -8.52 -6.46 5.94
C VAL A 21 -7.30 -7.29 5.61
N ALA A 22 -6.71 -7.08 4.44
CA ALA A 22 -5.52 -7.82 4.04
C ALA A 22 -4.34 -7.50 4.95
N ALA A 23 -4.17 -6.23 5.31
CA ALA A 23 -3.09 -5.84 6.21
C ALA A 23 -3.25 -6.52 7.57
N MET A 24 -4.48 -6.55 8.07
CA MET A 24 -4.75 -7.21 9.36
C MET A 24 -4.48 -8.71 9.27
N SER A 25 -4.84 -9.34 8.16
CA SER A 25 -4.59 -10.77 7.95
C SER A 25 -3.10 -11.08 7.97
N HIS A 26 -2.28 -10.14 7.52
CA HIS A 26 -0.83 -10.32 7.50
C HIS A 26 -0.16 -9.75 8.75
N ASN A 27 -0.96 -9.33 9.73
CA ASN A 27 -0.45 -8.77 10.96
C ASN A 27 0.43 -7.56 10.71
N MET A 28 0.02 -6.73 9.78
CA MET A 28 0.74 -5.53 9.37
C MET A 28 -0.12 -4.30 9.57
N THR A 29 0.53 -3.14 9.71
CA THR A 29 -0.21 -1.89 9.63
C THR A 29 -0.59 -1.63 8.18
N LEU A 30 -1.60 -0.80 7.96
CA LEU A 30 -2.00 -0.46 6.60
C LEU A 30 -0.85 0.19 5.85
N ASN A 31 -0.11 1.06 6.52
CA ASN A 31 1.02 1.74 5.89
C ASN A 31 2.08 0.74 5.44
N SER A 32 2.42 -0.21 6.30
CA SER A 32 3.41 -1.23 5.95
C SER A 32 2.93 -2.12 4.82
N PHE A 33 1.63 -2.46 4.82
CA PHE A 33 1.06 -3.27 3.77
C PHE A 33 1.13 -2.56 2.42
N VAL A 34 0.79 -1.27 2.40
CA VAL A 34 0.83 -0.49 1.17
C VAL A 34 2.27 -0.37 0.66
N GLU A 35 3.20 -0.09 1.57
CA GLU A 35 4.60 0.03 1.19
C GLU A 35 5.12 -1.26 0.58
N SER A 36 4.81 -2.38 1.18
CA SER A 36 5.24 -3.68 0.68
C SER A 36 4.62 -3.97 -0.68
N SER A 37 3.34 -3.64 -0.85
CA SER A 37 2.65 -3.86 -2.12
C SER A 37 3.27 -3.05 -3.24
N ILE A 38 3.58 -1.78 -2.96
CA ILE A 38 4.21 -0.92 -3.95
C ILE A 38 5.59 -1.45 -4.32
N ALA A 39 6.35 -1.87 -3.33
CA ALA A 39 7.69 -2.40 -3.58
C ALA A 39 7.62 -3.62 -4.48
N GLN A 40 6.68 -4.52 -4.22
CA GLN A 40 6.53 -5.71 -5.06
C GLN A 40 6.13 -5.34 -6.48
N ALA A 41 5.20 -4.40 -6.63
CA ALA A 41 4.75 -4.00 -7.96
C ALA A 41 5.88 -3.35 -8.75
N VAL A 42 6.68 -2.52 -8.09
CA VAL A 42 7.79 -1.84 -8.74
C VAL A 42 8.85 -2.85 -9.18
N HIS A 43 9.19 -3.79 -8.32
CA HIS A 43 10.20 -4.80 -8.65
C HIS A 43 9.69 -5.77 -9.72
N ALA A 44 8.41 -6.12 -9.66
CA ALA A 44 7.85 -7.02 -10.64
C ALA A 44 7.78 -6.38 -12.02
N GLY A 45 7.57 -5.07 -12.07
CA GLY A 45 7.48 -4.34 -13.32
C GLY A 45 8.82 -3.98 -13.92
N ALA A 46 9.87 -4.15 -13.18
CA ALA A 46 11.23 -3.89 -13.68
C ALA A 46 11.75 -5.09 -14.46
#